data_44ab6960aa7d5aebdabb41c45e8c12d6
#
_entry.id   44ab6960aa7d5aebdabb41c45e8c12d6
#
_cell.length_a   1.000
_cell.length_b   1.000
_cell.length_c   1.000
_cell.angle_alpha   90.00
_cell.angle_beta   90.00
_cell.angle_gamma   90.00
#
_symmetry.space_group_name_H-M   'P 1'
#
loop_
_entity.id
_entity.type
_entity.pdbx_description
1 polymer ?
#
loop_
_entity_poly.entity_id
_entity_poly.type
_entity_poly.pdbx_seq_one_letter_code
_entity_poly.pdbx_strand_id
1 'polypeptide(L)'
;FKAKGRAVYGITLGDIVFDTPDLWSNMKEAMANRNLTIFQTIGNHDHLKTETSDDKAAANFESQFGPRNYSFNRGNAHIVSMDNVFYVGGSTPSSNYKGGITDQQLEWLRQDLSHVAKDKLVIFCAHMPFRGGTSETDESHMNHAGVLDLLSEFAEAHIMIGHTHYQQKYIHTRNGKKIFEHIHGAACGAWWTSTLCADGTPNG
;
A
#
# COMPACT_ATOMS: atom_id res chain seq x y z
N PHE A 1 -12.58 12.80 11.57
CA PHE A 1 -13.19 12.34 10.31
C PHE A 1 -14.63 11.87 10.53
N LYS A 2 -14.87 11.00 11.49
CA LYS A 2 -16.21 10.47 11.80
C LYS A 2 -17.18 11.52 12.29
N ALA A 3 -16.71 12.57 12.99
CA ALA A 3 -17.55 13.63 13.53
C ALA A 3 -18.33 14.42 12.44
N LYS A 4 -17.90 14.33 11.17
CA LYS A 4 -18.59 14.95 10.03
C LYS A 4 -19.42 13.96 9.21
N GLY A 5 -19.56 12.72 9.65
CA GLY A 5 -20.45 11.71 9.06
C GLY A 5 -20.09 11.26 7.62
N ARG A 6 -18.85 11.47 7.17
CA ARG A 6 -18.45 11.23 5.76
C ARG A 6 -17.53 10.04 5.53
N ALA A 7 -16.73 9.63 6.51
CA ALA A 7 -15.88 8.45 6.35
C ALA A 7 -16.71 7.17 6.51
N VAL A 8 -16.72 6.34 5.50
CA VAL A 8 -17.47 5.07 5.48
C VAL A 8 -16.57 3.85 5.56
N TYR A 9 -15.29 4.01 5.27
CA TYR A 9 -14.24 2.99 5.42
C TYR A 9 -12.87 3.66 5.52
N GLY A 10 -11.87 2.90 5.93
CA GLY A 10 -10.45 3.25 5.88
C GLY A 10 -9.67 2.18 5.12
N ILE A 11 -8.46 2.50 4.73
CA ILE A 11 -7.49 1.55 4.21
C ILE A 11 -6.13 1.86 4.82
N THR A 12 -5.41 0.84 5.28
CA THR A 12 -4.01 0.98 5.69
C THR A 12 -3.10 0.80 4.47
N LEU A 13 -1.91 1.33 4.55
CA LEU A 13 -0.91 1.25 3.48
C LEU A 13 0.31 0.43 3.90
N GLY A 14 0.08 -0.60 4.72
CA GLY A 14 1.10 -1.53 5.20
C GLY A 14 1.75 -1.11 6.50
N ASP A 15 2.65 -1.97 6.99
CA ASP A 15 3.36 -1.84 8.27
C ASP A 15 2.40 -1.68 9.46
N ILE A 16 1.41 -2.57 9.51
CA ILE A 16 0.37 -2.57 10.55
C ILE A 16 0.97 -2.99 11.89
N VAL A 17 1.92 -3.92 11.85
CA VAL A 17 2.76 -4.32 12.99
C VAL A 17 4.22 -4.14 12.62
N PHE A 18 5.08 -3.93 13.63
CA PHE A 18 6.51 -3.73 13.41
C PHE A 18 7.28 -5.02 13.74
N ASP A 19 7.31 -5.96 12.79
CA ASP A 19 8.00 -7.27 12.92
C ASP A 19 7.54 -8.12 14.12
N THR A 20 6.38 -7.81 14.67
CA THR A 20 5.89 -8.40 15.92
C THR A 20 4.49 -8.99 15.71
N PRO A 21 4.39 -10.23 15.21
CA PRO A 21 3.11 -10.88 14.92
C PRO A 21 2.16 -10.98 16.12
N ASP A 22 2.68 -11.02 17.33
CA ASP A 22 1.85 -11.07 18.55
C ASP A 22 0.97 -9.82 18.73
N LEU A 23 1.29 -8.73 18.05
CA LEU A 23 0.50 -7.50 18.09
C LEU A 23 -0.76 -7.52 17.19
N TRP A 24 -0.97 -8.56 16.38
CA TRP A 24 -2.16 -8.64 15.51
C TRP A 24 -3.47 -8.53 16.29
N SER A 25 -3.57 -9.18 17.44
CA SER A 25 -4.78 -9.13 18.28
C SER A 25 -5.08 -7.70 18.75
N ASN A 26 -4.05 -7.00 19.24
CA ASN A 26 -4.17 -5.62 19.72
C ASN A 26 -4.58 -4.68 18.58
N MET A 27 -4.00 -4.85 17.40
CA MET A 27 -4.34 -4.04 16.23
C MET A 27 -5.76 -4.29 15.76
N LYS A 28 -6.22 -5.55 15.72
CA LYS A 28 -7.60 -5.90 15.36
C LYS A 28 -8.61 -5.31 16.36
N GLU A 29 -8.31 -5.36 17.65
CA GLU A 29 -9.13 -4.72 18.68
C GLU A 29 -9.19 -3.20 18.51
N ALA A 30 -8.04 -2.55 18.30
CA ALA A 30 -7.97 -1.12 18.07
C ALA A 30 -8.77 -0.68 16.84
N MET A 31 -8.75 -1.47 15.77
CA MET A 31 -9.53 -1.23 14.55
C MET A 31 -11.03 -1.45 14.78
N ALA A 32 -11.42 -2.53 15.45
CA ALA A 32 -12.82 -2.86 15.74
C ALA A 32 -13.49 -1.75 16.57
N ASN A 33 -12.78 -1.17 17.53
CA ASN A 33 -13.27 -0.11 18.39
C ASN A 33 -13.55 1.23 17.64
N ARG A 34 -13.18 1.35 16.35
CA ARG A 34 -13.42 2.55 15.55
C ARG A 34 -14.81 2.61 14.92
N ASN A 35 -15.56 1.49 14.95
CA ASN A 35 -16.83 1.36 14.26
C ASN A 35 -16.76 1.84 12.79
N LEU A 36 -15.65 1.47 12.12
CA LEU A 36 -15.31 1.80 10.76
C LEU A 36 -14.67 0.55 10.12
N THR A 37 -15.15 0.14 8.97
CA THR A 37 -14.49 -0.92 8.20
C THR A 37 -13.12 -0.42 7.74
N ILE A 38 -12.06 -1.15 8.07
CA ILE A 38 -10.69 -0.82 7.66
C ILE A 38 -10.15 -1.98 6.85
N PHE A 39 -9.84 -1.72 5.59
CA PHE A 39 -9.17 -2.64 4.69
C PHE A 39 -7.66 -2.59 4.92
N GLN A 40 -6.98 -3.70 4.69
CA GLN A 40 -5.58 -3.82 5.03
C GLN A 40 -4.73 -4.04 3.78
N THR A 41 -3.69 -3.24 3.59
CA THR A 41 -2.60 -3.50 2.65
C THR A 41 -1.42 -4.02 3.45
N ILE A 42 -0.70 -5.01 2.94
CA ILE A 42 0.47 -5.57 3.59
C ILE A 42 1.70 -4.68 3.37
N GLY A 43 2.56 -4.54 4.39
CA GLY A 43 3.86 -3.86 4.30
C GLY A 43 5.02 -4.80 4.62
N ASN A 44 6.26 -4.30 4.53
CA ASN A 44 7.44 -5.14 4.74
C ASN A 44 7.59 -5.60 6.20
N HIS A 45 7.07 -4.86 7.16
CA HIS A 45 7.08 -5.27 8.58
C HIS A 45 5.95 -6.23 8.95
N ASP A 46 5.01 -6.47 8.04
CA ASP A 46 3.93 -7.43 8.22
C ASP A 46 4.30 -8.84 7.72
N HIS A 47 5.41 -8.97 6.99
CA HIS A 47 5.96 -10.26 6.54
C HIS A 47 6.73 -10.96 7.65
N LEU A 48 6.61 -12.30 7.69
CA LEU A 48 7.41 -13.13 8.61
C LEU A 48 8.84 -13.23 8.10
N LYS A 49 9.75 -12.53 8.73
CA LYS A 49 11.16 -12.44 8.33
C LYS A 49 11.96 -13.73 8.53
N THR A 50 11.40 -14.69 9.24
CA THR A 50 11.98 -16.02 9.41
C THR A 50 11.74 -16.96 8.23
N GLU A 51 10.84 -16.59 7.33
CA GLU A 51 10.46 -17.40 6.19
C GLU A 51 11.44 -17.23 5.00
N THR A 52 11.45 -18.21 4.12
CA THR A 52 12.39 -18.27 3.01
C THR A 52 11.77 -17.96 1.65
N SER A 53 10.46 -17.75 1.60
CA SER A 53 9.75 -17.42 0.37
C SER A 53 8.69 -16.38 0.63
N ASP A 54 8.36 -15.61 -0.39
CA ASP A 54 7.39 -14.53 -0.36
C ASP A 54 6.01 -14.98 0.13
N ASP A 55 5.48 -16.07 -0.44
CA ASP A 55 4.17 -16.60 -0.04
C ASP A 55 4.11 -17.02 1.44
N LYS A 56 5.19 -17.66 1.94
CA LYS A 56 5.25 -18.04 3.35
C LYS A 56 5.40 -16.84 4.26
N ALA A 57 6.18 -15.84 3.84
CA ALA A 57 6.36 -14.63 4.60
C ALA A 57 5.05 -13.85 4.77
N ALA A 58 4.21 -13.81 3.74
CA ALA A 58 2.90 -13.15 3.77
C ALA A 58 1.78 -13.99 4.43
N ALA A 59 1.96 -15.30 4.59
CA ALA A 59 0.90 -16.22 5.04
C ALA A 59 0.27 -15.83 6.39
N ASN A 60 1.08 -15.29 7.31
CA ASN A 60 0.57 -14.85 8.60
C ASN A 60 -0.38 -13.65 8.46
N PHE A 61 -0.03 -12.65 7.64
CA PHE A 61 -0.93 -11.54 7.32
C PHE A 61 -2.24 -12.06 6.70
N GLU A 62 -2.14 -12.96 5.72
CA GLU A 62 -3.31 -13.52 5.04
C GLU A 62 -4.22 -14.30 5.99
N SER A 63 -3.67 -14.97 6.98
CA SER A 63 -4.44 -15.65 8.03
C SER A 63 -5.24 -14.68 8.93
N GLN A 64 -4.78 -13.45 9.05
CA GLN A 64 -5.40 -12.42 9.90
C GLN A 64 -6.45 -11.58 9.15
N PHE A 65 -6.19 -11.25 7.89
CA PHE A 65 -6.93 -10.23 7.15
C PHE A 65 -7.50 -10.71 5.81
N GLY A 66 -7.17 -11.92 5.38
CA GLY A 66 -7.56 -12.45 4.06
C GLY A 66 -6.50 -12.15 3.00
N PRO A 67 -6.85 -12.27 1.72
CA PRO A 67 -5.87 -12.20 0.63
C PRO A 67 -5.11 -10.87 0.62
N ARG A 68 -3.81 -10.93 0.36
CA ARG A 68 -2.92 -9.77 0.23
C ARG A 68 -3.12 -8.98 -1.08
N ASN A 69 -3.74 -9.63 -2.09
CA ASN A 69 -4.14 -9.00 -3.34
C ASN A 69 -5.66 -9.11 -3.50
N TYR A 70 -6.33 -7.98 -3.57
CA TYR A 70 -7.78 -7.92 -3.72
C TYR A 70 -8.25 -6.59 -4.28
N SER A 71 -9.49 -6.56 -4.77
CA SER A 71 -10.15 -5.34 -5.22
C SER A 71 -11.60 -5.28 -4.78
N PHE A 72 -12.16 -4.09 -4.82
CA PHE A 72 -13.59 -3.86 -4.58
C PHE A 72 -14.05 -2.54 -5.19
N ASN A 73 -15.36 -2.43 -5.41
CA ASN A 73 -15.98 -1.21 -5.90
C ASN A 73 -16.64 -0.42 -4.78
N ARG A 74 -16.49 0.90 -4.81
CA ARG A 74 -17.20 1.81 -3.92
C ARG A 74 -17.67 3.05 -4.66
N GLY A 75 -18.96 3.12 -4.96
CA GLY A 75 -19.50 4.19 -5.79
C GLY A 75 -18.86 4.20 -7.19
N ASN A 76 -18.28 5.33 -7.58
CA ASN A 76 -17.59 5.47 -8.88
C ASN A 76 -16.11 5.08 -8.82
N ALA A 77 -15.61 4.63 -7.68
CA ALA A 77 -14.21 4.20 -7.53
C ALA A 77 -14.09 2.69 -7.54
N HIS A 78 -13.06 2.20 -8.23
CA HIS A 78 -12.53 0.86 -8.12
C HIS A 78 -11.25 0.91 -7.31
N ILE A 79 -11.20 0.18 -6.19
CA ILE A 79 -10.06 0.17 -5.27
C ILE A 79 -9.37 -1.17 -5.40
N VAL A 80 -8.05 -1.11 -5.60
CA VAL A 80 -7.16 -2.27 -5.64
C VAL A 80 -6.19 -2.18 -4.48
N SER A 81 -6.00 -3.26 -3.74
CA SER A 81 -4.91 -3.41 -2.78
C SER A 81 -4.02 -4.55 -3.22
N MET A 82 -2.72 -4.28 -3.36
CA MET A 82 -1.74 -5.28 -3.78
C MET A 82 -0.50 -5.28 -2.90
N ASP A 83 0.00 -6.47 -2.66
CA ASP A 83 1.33 -6.66 -2.12
C ASP A 83 2.38 -6.32 -3.18
N ASN A 84 3.13 -5.24 -2.93
CA ASN A 84 4.28 -4.88 -3.76
C ASN A 84 5.60 -4.97 -2.99
N VAL A 85 5.62 -5.77 -1.93
CA VAL A 85 6.82 -6.14 -1.19
C VAL A 85 7.21 -7.57 -1.57
N PHE A 86 8.13 -7.71 -2.48
CA PHE A 86 8.62 -9.03 -2.87
C PHE A 86 9.73 -9.49 -1.91
N TYR A 87 9.39 -10.42 -1.04
CA TYR A 87 10.30 -10.97 -0.05
C TYR A 87 11.19 -12.06 -0.66
N VAL A 88 12.52 -11.84 -0.62
CA VAL A 88 13.49 -12.76 -1.26
C VAL A 88 14.12 -13.77 -0.29
N GLY A 89 13.77 -13.72 0.98
CA GLY A 89 14.36 -14.55 2.03
C GLY A 89 15.79 -14.15 2.38
N GLY A 90 16.31 -14.63 3.49
CA GLY A 90 17.71 -14.41 3.88
C GLY A 90 17.91 -14.26 5.40
N SER A 91 19.18 -14.12 5.80
CA SER A 91 19.59 -14.11 7.21
C SER A 91 19.47 -12.77 7.92
N THR A 92 19.24 -11.69 7.18
CA THR A 92 19.11 -10.33 7.76
C THR A 92 17.73 -9.74 7.47
N PRO A 93 16.90 -9.57 8.49
CA PRO A 93 15.49 -9.20 8.32
C PRO A 93 15.22 -7.89 7.58
N SER A 94 16.12 -6.92 7.63
CA SER A 94 15.87 -5.56 7.15
C SER A 94 16.18 -5.32 5.66
N SER A 95 16.76 -6.30 4.95
CA SER A 95 17.22 -6.11 3.57
C SER A 95 16.77 -7.19 2.59
N ASN A 96 15.85 -8.06 2.99
CA ASN A 96 15.49 -9.26 2.25
C ASN A 96 14.26 -9.11 1.38
N TYR A 97 13.88 -7.91 1.04
CA TYR A 97 12.76 -7.63 0.17
C TYR A 97 13.15 -6.61 -0.90
N LYS A 98 12.40 -6.62 -1.98
CA LYS A 98 12.45 -5.62 -3.06
C LYS A 98 11.04 -5.06 -3.27
N GLY A 99 10.96 -3.82 -3.73
CA GLY A 99 9.70 -3.31 -4.23
C GLY A 99 9.38 -3.95 -5.58
N GLY A 100 8.13 -4.27 -5.80
CA GLY A 100 7.69 -4.78 -7.08
C GLY A 100 6.51 -5.73 -7.01
N ILE A 101 6.03 -6.08 -8.18
CA ILE A 101 4.87 -6.93 -8.42
C ILE A 101 5.31 -8.05 -9.35
N THR A 102 4.98 -9.29 -9.03
CA THR A 102 5.29 -10.44 -9.87
C THR A 102 4.49 -10.41 -11.18
N ASP A 103 4.94 -11.16 -12.18
CA ASP A 103 4.20 -11.30 -13.45
C ASP A 103 2.79 -11.86 -13.22
N GLN A 104 2.64 -12.78 -12.26
CA GLN A 104 1.34 -13.35 -11.90
C GLN A 104 0.41 -12.29 -11.28
N GLN A 105 0.92 -11.43 -10.40
CA GLN A 105 0.16 -10.34 -9.82
C GLN A 105 -0.22 -9.29 -10.88
N LEU A 106 0.69 -8.98 -11.82
CA LEU A 106 0.41 -8.06 -12.90
C LEU A 106 -0.69 -8.61 -13.83
N GLU A 107 -0.67 -9.91 -14.13
CA GLU A 107 -1.70 -10.55 -14.93
C GLU A 107 -3.05 -10.58 -14.19
N TRP A 108 -3.04 -10.85 -12.88
CA TRP A 108 -4.24 -10.73 -12.04
C TRP A 108 -4.84 -9.31 -12.11
N LEU A 109 -4.00 -8.28 -11.98
CA LEU A 109 -4.43 -6.89 -12.07
C LEU A 109 -5.00 -6.56 -13.45
N ARG A 110 -4.39 -7.07 -14.53
CA ARG A 110 -4.89 -6.91 -15.89
C ARG A 110 -6.30 -7.48 -16.04
N GLN A 111 -6.51 -8.69 -15.53
CA GLN A 111 -7.81 -9.35 -15.57
C GLN A 111 -8.84 -8.60 -14.75
N ASP A 112 -8.52 -8.20 -13.53
CA ASP A 112 -9.39 -7.42 -12.67
C ASP A 112 -9.83 -6.11 -13.34
N LEU A 113 -8.87 -5.31 -13.80
CA LEU A 113 -9.13 -4.04 -14.46
C LEU A 113 -9.83 -4.16 -15.83
N SER A 114 -9.81 -5.34 -16.46
CA SER A 114 -10.55 -5.60 -17.69
C SER A 114 -12.07 -5.56 -17.50
N HIS A 115 -12.53 -5.78 -16.27
CA HIS A 115 -13.95 -5.73 -15.90
C HIS A 115 -14.39 -4.35 -15.41
N VAL A 116 -13.48 -3.36 -15.37
CA VAL A 116 -13.73 -2.01 -14.86
C VAL A 116 -13.92 -1.04 -16.03
N ALA A 117 -15.03 -0.32 -16.02
CA ALA A 117 -15.28 0.71 -17.03
C ALA A 117 -14.22 1.82 -16.98
N LYS A 118 -13.75 2.27 -18.15
CA LYS A 118 -12.59 3.18 -18.24
C LYS A 118 -12.87 4.62 -17.76
N ASP A 119 -14.12 4.97 -17.53
CA ASP A 119 -14.55 6.25 -16.91
C ASP A 119 -14.53 6.23 -15.36
N LYS A 120 -14.23 5.09 -14.76
CA LYS A 120 -14.09 4.95 -13.30
C LYS A 120 -12.79 5.58 -12.80
N LEU A 121 -12.83 6.05 -11.56
CA LEU A 121 -11.65 6.35 -10.77
C LEU A 121 -11.02 5.02 -10.30
N VAL A 122 -9.74 4.81 -10.54
CA VAL A 122 -8.99 3.69 -9.96
C VAL A 122 -8.08 4.21 -8.85
N ILE A 123 -8.17 3.58 -7.67
CA ILE A 123 -7.29 3.84 -6.53
C ILE A 123 -6.48 2.57 -6.28
N PHE A 124 -5.20 2.62 -6.58
CA PHE A 124 -4.27 1.53 -6.37
C PHE A 124 -3.52 1.74 -5.06
N CYS A 125 -3.69 0.82 -4.11
CA CYS A 125 -3.07 0.86 -2.79
C CYS A 125 -1.98 -0.20 -2.71
N ALA A 126 -0.78 0.21 -2.31
CA ALA A 126 0.35 -0.67 -2.07
C ALA A 126 1.24 -0.05 -0.98
N HIS A 127 2.32 -0.72 -0.62
CA HIS A 127 3.18 -0.25 0.45
C HIS A 127 4.38 0.56 -0.05
N MET A 128 5.15 -0.01 -0.99
CA MET A 128 6.40 0.59 -1.46
C MET A 128 6.17 1.58 -2.61
N PRO A 129 6.90 2.73 -2.61
CA PRO A 129 6.77 3.73 -3.66
C PRO A 129 7.06 3.20 -5.05
N PHE A 130 6.33 3.69 -6.04
CA PHE A 130 6.60 3.46 -7.46
C PHE A 130 7.80 4.28 -7.93
N ARG A 131 7.99 5.45 -7.34
CA ARG A 131 9.16 6.27 -7.57
C ARG A 131 10.17 6.04 -6.45
N GLY A 132 11.28 5.36 -6.77
CA GLY A 132 12.42 5.18 -5.88
C GLY A 132 13.48 6.23 -6.11
N GLY A 133 13.92 6.94 -5.05
CA GLY A 133 15.01 7.88 -5.13
C GLY A 133 14.72 9.14 -5.98
N THR A 134 15.78 9.71 -6.59
CA THR A 134 15.72 10.96 -7.35
C THR A 134 15.46 10.77 -8.84
N SER A 135 15.41 9.55 -9.34
CA SER A 135 15.25 9.23 -10.76
C SER A 135 13.83 8.81 -11.10
N GLU A 136 13.25 9.43 -12.14
CA GLU A 136 11.97 8.99 -12.72
C GLU A 136 12.07 7.65 -13.46
N THR A 137 13.29 7.18 -13.70
CA THR A 137 13.61 5.99 -14.47
C THR A 137 14.06 4.83 -13.60
N ASP A 138 13.82 4.87 -12.29
CA ASP A 138 14.20 3.76 -11.42
C ASP A 138 13.30 2.55 -11.66
N GLU A 139 13.64 1.80 -12.72
CA GLU A 139 13.05 0.51 -13.09
C GLU A 139 13.48 -0.62 -12.11
N SER A 140 14.10 -0.26 -10.98
CA SER A 140 14.55 -1.23 -9.99
C SER A 140 13.39 -2.00 -9.34
N HIS A 141 12.18 -1.49 -9.50
CA HIS A 141 10.97 -2.12 -9.01
C HIS A 141 10.30 -2.96 -10.10
N MET A 142 10.20 -4.23 -9.84
CA MET A 142 9.62 -5.23 -10.73
C MET A 142 8.20 -4.86 -11.15
N ASN A 143 7.94 -4.77 -12.45
CA ASN A 143 6.61 -4.55 -13.05
C ASN A 143 5.89 -3.24 -12.72
N HIS A 144 6.51 -2.25 -12.06
CA HIS A 144 5.86 -0.97 -11.82
C HIS A 144 5.43 -0.27 -13.12
N ALA A 145 6.25 -0.35 -14.17
CA ALA A 145 5.89 0.18 -15.49
C ALA A 145 4.61 -0.45 -16.05
N GLY A 146 4.46 -1.77 -15.90
CA GLY A 146 3.25 -2.48 -16.33
C GLY A 146 1.99 -2.06 -15.58
N VAL A 147 2.12 -1.79 -14.27
CA VAL A 147 1.00 -1.24 -13.47
C VAL A 147 0.64 0.15 -13.96
N LEU A 148 1.63 1.03 -14.19
CA LEU A 148 1.37 2.38 -14.72
C LEU A 148 0.71 2.33 -16.11
N ASP A 149 1.10 1.38 -16.96
CA ASP A 149 0.45 1.18 -18.26
C ASP A 149 -1.05 0.85 -18.09
N LEU A 150 -1.38 -0.10 -17.23
CA LEU A 150 -2.75 -0.48 -16.93
C LEU A 150 -3.57 0.67 -16.33
N LEU A 151 -3.00 1.41 -15.38
CA LEU A 151 -3.67 2.55 -14.76
C LEU A 151 -3.91 3.70 -15.75
N SER A 152 -3.02 3.87 -16.73
CA SER A 152 -3.16 4.91 -17.77
C SER A 152 -4.35 4.72 -18.70
N GLU A 153 -4.98 3.56 -18.69
CA GLU A 153 -6.18 3.29 -19.49
C GLU A 153 -7.45 3.96 -18.93
N PHE A 154 -7.42 4.42 -17.69
CA PHE A 154 -8.58 4.98 -16.99
C PHE A 154 -8.64 6.51 -17.07
N ALA A 155 -9.83 7.05 -16.87
CA ALA A 155 -10.04 8.50 -16.87
C ALA A 155 -9.24 9.19 -15.76
N GLU A 156 -9.15 8.57 -14.59
CA GLU A 156 -8.42 9.06 -13.43
C GLU A 156 -7.86 7.89 -12.61
N ALA A 157 -6.59 7.96 -12.23
CA ALA A 157 -5.94 6.96 -11.40
C ALA A 157 -5.05 7.59 -10.34
N HIS A 158 -5.13 7.06 -9.12
CA HIS A 158 -4.31 7.42 -7.99
C HIS A 158 -3.63 6.20 -7.40
N ILE A 159 -2.37 6.38 -6.97
CA ILE A 159 -1.59 5.39 -6.24
C ILE A 159 -1.41 5.91 -4.81
N MET A 160 -1.78 5.10 -3.83
CA MET A 160 -1.68 5.39 -2.40
C MET A 160 -0.61 4.50 -1.78
N ILE A 161 0.41 5.11 -1.17
CA ILE A 161 1.63 4.44 -0.72
C ILE A 161 2.00 4.87 0.70
N GLY A 162 2.69 3.99 1.43
CA GLY A 162 3.28 4.24 2.75
C GLY A 162 4.80 4.22 2.73
N HIS A 163 5.40 3.36 3.54
CA HIS A 163 6.80 2.93 3.60
C HIS A 163 7.84 4.01 3.99
N THR A 164 7.88 5.16 3.32
CA THR A 164 8.94 6.15 3.54
C THR A 164 8.76 7.01 4.77
N HIS A 165 7.57 6.96 5.40
CA HIS A 165 7.17 7.76 6.55
C HIS A 165 7.13 9.28 6.32
N TYR A 166 7.38 9.74 5.09
CA TYR A 166 7.29 11.15 4.69
C TYR A 166 6.07 11.36 3.81
N GLN A 167 5.47 12.53 3.88
CA GLN A 167 4.41 12.90 2.98
C GLN A 167 5.00 13.47 1.69
N GLN A 168 4.76 12.80 0.57
CA GLN A 168 5.25 13.18 -0.75
C GLN A 168 4.16 12.96 -1.81
N LYS A 169 4.30 13.68 -2.93
CA LYS A 169 3.41 13.52 -4.09
C LYS A 169 4.24 13.50 -5.35
N TYR A 170 3.94 12.55 -6.21
CA TYR A 170 4.55 12.45 -7.54
C TYR A 170 3.47 12.37 -8.61
N ILE A 171 3.85 12.71 -9.83
CA ILE A 171 3.01 12.57 -11.01
C ILE A 171 3.79 11.72 -12.01
N HIS A 172 3.26 10.55 -12.32
CA HIS A 172 3.72 9.71 -13.41
C HIS A 172 2.98 10.11 -14.68
N THR A 173 3.71 10.22 -15.78
CA THR A 173 3.11 10.42 -17.10
C THR A 173 3.28 9.14 -17.90
N ARG A 174 2.16 8.51 -18.27
CA ARG A 174 2.18 7.26 -19.03
C ARG A 174 1.10 7.29 -20.10
N ASN A 175 1.46 6.99 -21.34
CA ASN A 175 0.53 7.01 -22.49
C ASN A 175 -0.27 8.33 -22.61
N GLY A 176 0.36 9.47 -22.30
CA GLY A 176 -0.27 10.79 -22.30
C GLY A 176 -1.21 11.07 -21.12
N LYS A 177 -1.35 10.15 -20.18
CA LYS A 177 -2.15 10.29 -18.95
C LYS A 177 -1.29 10.60 -17.74
N LYS A 178 -1.86 11.33 -16.80
CA LYS A 178 -1.25 11.58 -15.48
C LYS A 178 -1.82 10.61 -14.46
N ILE A 179 -0.93 9.97 -13.70
CA ILE A 179 -1.26 9.11 -12.57
C ILE A 179 -0.63 9.75 -11.34
N PHE A 180 -1.42 9.97 -10.31
CA PHE A 180 -0.99 10.68 -9.11
C PHE A 180 -0.58 9.68 -8.02
N GLU A 181 0.68 9.73 -7.61
CA GLU A 181 1.18 8.94 -6.48
C GLU A 181 1.21 9.80 -5.22
N HIS A 182 0.58 9.31 -4.17
CA HIS A 182 0.53 9.92 -2.85
C HIS A 182 1.23 9.01 -1.85
N ILE A 183 2.35 9.46 -1.34
CA ILE A 183 3.06 8.78 -0.26
C ILE A 183 2.63 9.43 1.05
N HIS A 184 2.19 8.61 1.99
CA HIS A 184 1.64 9.05 3.26
C HIS A 184 2.66 8.87 4.38
N GLY A 185 2.76 9.87 5.26
CA GLY A 185 3.53 9.77 6.49
C GLY A 185 2.95 8.72 7.44
N ALA A 186 3.78 8.22 8.33
CA ALA A 186 3.38 7.22 9.32
C ALA A 186 2.30 7.76 10.24
N ALA A 187 1.15 7.10 10.31
CA ALA A 187 0.02 7.52 11.13
C ALA A 187 0.34 7.50 12.65
N CYS A 188 1.30 6.68 13.08
CA CYS A 188 1.78 6.61 14.45
C CYS A 188 2.80 7.70 14.82
N GLY A 189 3.21 8.56 13.86
CA GLY A 189 4.24 9.58 14.06
C GLY A 189 5.67 9.03 14.17
N ALA A 190 5.89 7.72 13.98
CA ALA A 190 7.22 7.14 14.01
C ALA A 190 8.11 7.76 12.91
N TRP A 191 9.35 8.06 13.26
CA TRP A 191 10.36 8.70 12.40
C TRP A 191 10.07 10.16 12.02
N TRP A 192 9.03 10.76 12.57
CA TRP A 192 8.79 12.19 12.39
C TRP A 192 9.84 13.00 13.12
N THR A 193 10.50 13.91 12.41
CA THR A 193 11.61 14.74 12.94
C THR A 193 11.23 16.23 13.04
N SER A 194 9.94 16.54 13.11
CA SER A 194 9.46 17.92 13.25
C SER A 194 9.49 18.40 14.69
N THR A 195 9.37 19.73 14.88
CA THR A 195 9.11 20.32 16.18
C THR A 195 7.79 19.80 16.75
N LEU A 196 7.68 19.75 18.07
CA LEU A 196 6.46 19.33 18.73
C LEU A 196 5.51 20.50 18.95
N CYS A 197 4.22 20.25 18.81
CA CYS A 197 3.16 21.11 19.30
C CYS A 197 3.12 21.12 20.82
N ALA A 198 2.34 22.05 21.41
CA ALA A 198 2.23 22.19 22.89
C ALA A 198 1.69 20.92 23.57
N ASP A 199 0.95 20.08 22.87
CA ASP A 199 0.41 18.81 23.36
C ASP A 199 1.36 17.60 23.14
N GLY A 200 2.58 17.85 22.63
CA GLY A 200 3.58 16.84 22.34
C GLY A 200 3.42 16.11 21.01
N THR A 201 2.45 16.49 20.20
CA THR A 201 2.32 15.92 18.83
C THR A 201 3.33 16.53 17.88
N PRO A 202 3.87 15.76 16.91
CA PRO A 202 4.71 16.31 15.86
C PRO A 202 3.95 17.34 15.03
N ASN A 203 4.63 18.45 14.75
CA ASN A 203 4.11 19.50 13.88
C ASN A 203 4.42 19.11 12.43
N GLY A 204 3.52 18.39 11.77
CA GLY A 204 3.68 17.75 10.48
C GLY A 204 4.08 18.64 9.29
#